data_2a1815b1154995fd4211d94f870e5b76
#
_entry.id   2a1815b1154995fd4211d94f870e5b76
#
_cell.length_a   1.000
_cell.length_b   1.000
_cell.length_c   1.000
_cell.angle_alpha   90.00
_cell.angle_beta   90.00
_cell.angle_gamma   90.00
#
_symmetry.space_group_name_H-M   'P 1'
#
loop_
_entity.id
_entity.type
_entity.pdbx_description
1 polymer ?
#
loop_
_entity_poly.entity_id
_entity_poly.type
_entity_poly.pdbx_seq_one_letter_code
_entity_poly.pdbx_strand_id
1 'polypeptide(L)'
;MPKIIGESLAAHREQVRAKVFDAMRTLLYTRGFDAITLSGVATAAGVGRSAIYNHFPDRESLLVAFVEHETAQYVIRLQEALTAVTDPVEALAVFVRMQLRVLAGRHTPPGAKLNALLSPEAYKRMAEHVDPITAQLRTILTEGIRTGQMVDEDVDVLVPMVTACLASREVVDVEGDLDAAIETAVRFVLRAVGVRVA
;
A
#
# COMPACT_ATOMS: atom_id res chain seq x y z
N MET A 1 11.82 -13.98 37.60
CA MET A 1 10.84 -12.91 37.31
C MET A 1 11.32 -11.78 36.39
N PRO A 2 12.22 -11.98 35.39
CA PRO A 2 12.58 -10.93 34.41
C PRO A 2 11.70 -10.91 33.16
N LYS A 3 10.93 -11.96 32.84
CA LYS A 3 10.15 -12.09 31.59
C LYS A 3 8.98 -11.10 31.48
N ILE A 4 8.31 -10.77 32.58
CA ILE A 4 7.12 -9.90 32.60
C ILE A 4 7.48 -8.44 32.28
N ILE A 5 8.66 -7.98 32.70
CA ILE A 5 9.11 -6.59 32.42
C ILE A 5 9.45 -6.42 30.94
N GLY A 6 10.06 -7.43 30.30
CA GLY A 6 10.36 -7.41 28.87
C GLY A 6 9.12 -7.40 27.97
N GLU A 7 8.12 -8.22 28.30
CA GLU A 7 6.85 -8.25 27.57
C GLU A 7 6.05 -6.95 27.72
N SER A 8 6.05 -6.33 28.90
CA SER A 8 5.38 -5.04 29.13
C SER A 8 6.05 -3.89 28.37
N LEU A 9 7.40 -3.89 28.27
CA LEU A 9 8.13 -2.89 27.52
C LEU A 9 7.93 -3.03 25.99
N ALA A 10 7.90 -4.26 25.49
CA ALA A 10 7.60 -4.53 24.07
C ALA A 10 6.17 -4.12 23.72
N ALA A 11 5.20 -4.48 24.54
CA ALA A 11 3.80 -4.10 24.36
C ALA A 11 3.62 -2.56 24.41
N HIS A 12 4.30 -1.88 25.33
CA HIS A 12 4.27 -0.44 25.42
C HIS A 12 4.87 0.23 24.17
N ARG A 13 6.01 -0.29 23.67
CA ARG A 13 6.61 0.19 22.42
C ARG A 13 5.66 0.06 21.23
N GLU A 14 4.98 -1.07 21.12
CA GLU A 14 4.03 -1.31 20.04
C GLU A 14 2.80 -0.38 20.15
N GLN A 15 2.30 -0.14 21.34
CA GLN A 15 1.22 0.84 21.56
C GLN A 15 1.63 2.27 21.15
N VAL A 16 2.87 2.68 21.46
CA VAL A 16 3.40 3.98 21.02
C VAL A 16 3.48 4.04 19.51
N ARG A 17 4.01 2.99 18.85
CA ARG A 17 4.08 2.91 17.38
C ARG A 17 2.71 3.02 16.73
N ALA A 18 1.72 2.27 17.23
CA ALA A 18 0.36 2.30 16.72
C ALA A 18 -0.24 3.72 16.78
N LYS A 19 -0.14 4.41 17.94
CA LYS A 19 -0.60 5.80 18.09
C LYS A 19 0.12 6.76 17.14
N VAL A 20 1.43 6.59 16.95
CA VAL A 20 2.23 7.41 16.04
C VAL A 20 1.79 7.19 14.60
N PHE A 21 1.52 5.95 14.18
CA PHE A 21 1.08 5.63 12.82
C PHE A 21 -0.34 6.12 12.55
N ASP A 22 -1.26 6.06 13.52
CA ASP A 22 -2.61 6.63 13.39
C ASP A 22 -2.57 8.16 13.23
N ALA A 23 -1.74 8.84 14.04
CA ALA A 23 -1.51 10.26 13.92
C ALA A 23 -0.85 10.62 12.57
N MET A 24 0.14 9.84 12.12
CA MET A 24 0.81 10.01 10.83
C MET A 24 -0.19 9.90 9.67
N ARG A 25 -1.06 8.88 9.68
CA ARG A 25 -2.13 8.68 8.69
C ARG A 25 -3.04 9.90 8.61
N THR A 26 -3.52 10.38 9.77
CA THR A 26 -4.39 11.56 9.87
C THR A 26 -3.72 12.82 9.33
N LEU A 27 -2.46 13.06 9.69
CA LEU A 27 -1.72 14.23 9.27
C LEU A 27 -1.36 14.20 7.77
N LEU A 28 -1.00 13.03 7.23
CA LEU A 28 -0.78 12.84 5.80
C LEU A 28 -2.05 13.17 5.00
N TYR A 29 -3.20 12.70 5.50
CA TYR A 29 -4.49 12.96 4.87
C TYR A 29 -4.87 14.45 4.90
N THR A 30 -4.65 15.14 6.03
CA THR A 30 -5.14 16.51 6.24
C THR A 30 -4.18 17.59 5.79
N ARG A 31 -2.86 17.34 5.82
CA ARG A 31 -1.82 18.37 5.64
C ARG A 31 -0.78 18.04 4.57
N GLY A 32 -0.74 16.81 4.10
CA GLY A 32 0.32 16.31 3.22
C GLY A 32 1.66 16.14 3.94
N PHE A 33 2.62 15.49 3.25
CA PHE A 33 3.92 15.12 3.86
C PHE A 33 4.79 16.31 4.22
N ASP A 34 4.81 17.38 3.42
CA ASP A 34 5.71 18.53 3.61
C ASP A 34 5.45 19.27 4.94
N ALA A 35 4.19 19.25 5.40
CA ALA A 35 3.79 19.88 6.67
C ALA A 35 4.03 18.99 7.90
N ILE A 36 4.50 17.74 7.71
CA ILE A 36 4.71 16.80 8.82
C ILE A 36 6.04 17.03 9.49
N THR A 37 6.02 17.14 10.82
CA THR A 37 7.20 17.16 11.68
C THR A 37 7.07 16.08 12.76
N LEU A 38 8.19 15.53 13.24
CA LEU A 38 8.17 14.56 14.35
C LEU A 38 7.46 15.11 15.59
N SER A 39 7.70 16.38 15.93
CA SER A 39 7.02 17.03 17.06
C SER A 39 5.51 17.16 16.83
N GLY A 40 5.07 17.46 15.61
CA GLY A 40 3.66 17.54 15.25
C GLY A 40 2.97 16.16 15.36
N VAL A 41 3.65 15.11 14.88
CA VAL A 41 3.16 13.74 15.02
C VAL A 41 3.09 13.31 16.48
N ALA A 42 4.14 13.60 17.30
CA ALA A 42 4.13 13.30 18.73
C ALA A 42 2.94 13.95 19.46
N THR A 43 2.69 15.24 19.16
CA THR A 43 1.55 15.97 19.72
C THR A 43 0.22 15.34 19.32
N ALA A 44 0.04 15.04 18.04
CA ALA A 44 -1.18 14.43 17.52
C ALA A 44 -1.41 13.01 18.07
N ALA A 45 -0.32 12.24 18.28
CA ALA A 45 -0.36 10.90 18.86
C ALA A 45 -0.54 10.89 20.39
N GLY A 46 -0.43 12.04 21.06
CA GLY A 46 -0.44 12.11 22.52
C GLY A 46 0.76 11.40 23.16
N VAL A 47 1.93 11.38 22.49
CA VAL A 47 3.16 10.78 22.99
C VAL A 47 4.20 11.83 23.32
N GLY A 48 5.08 11.55 24.29
CA GLY A 48 6.15 12.45 24.68
C GLY A 48 7.14 12.66 23.54
N ARG A 49 7.69 13.91 23.43
CA ARG A 49 8.68 14.23 22.41
C ARG A 49 9.90 13.28 22.46
N SER A 50 10.43 13.01 23.65
CA SER A 50 11.55 12.07 23.81
C SER A 50 11.17 10.64 23.33
N ALA A 51 9.93 10.22 23.56
CA ALA A 51 9.49 8.90 23.13
C ALA A 51 9.51 8.76 21.61
N ILE A 52 9.01 9.74 20.84
CA ILE A 52 9.01 9.64 19.38
C ILE A 52 10.44 9.62 18.81
N TYR A 53 11.36 10.42 19.36
CA TYR A 53 12.77 10.42 18.91
C TYR A 53 13.52 9.13 19.27
N ASN A 54 13.09 8.41 20.32
CA ASN A 54 13.62 7.07 20.63
C ASN A 54 13.16 5.99 19.65
N HIS A 55 12.03 6.20 18.94
CA HIS A 55 11.49 5.28 17.94
C HIS A 55 11.94 5.65 16.53
N PHE A 56 11.99 6.94 16.22
CA PHE A 56 12.25 7.45 14.88
C PHE A 56 13.24 8.63 14.98
N PRO A 57 14.50 8.46 14.52
CA PRO A 57 15.52 9.49 14.62
C PRO A 57 15.18 10.74 13.80
N ASP A 58 14.45 10.56 12.70
CA ASP A 58 14.06 11.63 11.79
C ASP A 58 12.71 11.35 11.12
N ARG A 59 12.23 12.34 10.34
CA ARG A 59 10.95 12.28 9.63
C ARG A 59 10.92 11.20 8.54
N GLU A 60 12.05 10.99 7.89
CA GLU A 60 12.20 10.00 6.82
C GLU A 60 12.08 8.59 7.36
N SER A 61 12.78 8.28 8.45
CA SER A 61 12.69 7.00 9.16
C SER A 61 11.27 6.71 9.64
N LEU A 62 10.54 7.73 10.12
CA LEU A 62 9.13 7.59 10.47
C LEU A 62 8.29 7.27 9.23
N LEU A 63 8.49 7.96 8.10
CA LEU A 63 7.74 7.71 6.88
C LEU A 63 7.99 6.30 6.36
N VAL A 64 9.24 5.87 6.29
CA VAL A 64 9.59 4.51 5.85
C VAL A 64 8.90 3.47 6.73
N ALA A 65 9.04 3.56 8.06
CA ALA A 65 8.42 2.63 8.99
C ALA A 65 6.88 2.64 8.92
N PHE A 66 6.28 3.80 8.66
CA PHE A 66 4.84 3.92 8.43
C PHE A 66 4.40 3.22 7.14
N VAL A 67 5.11 3.44 6.03
CA VAL A 67 4.81 2.78 4.74
C VAL A 67 4.99 1.27 4.84
N GLU A 68 6.06 0.81 5.51
CA GLU A 68 6.29 -0.61 5.80
C GLU A 68 5.10 -1.23 6.55
N HIS A 69 4.64 -0.57 7.60
CA HIS A 69 3.50 -1.03 8.40
C HIS A 69 2.21 -1.08 7.58
N GLU A 70 1.87 0.00 6.85
CA GLU A 70 0.67 0.06 6.02
C GLU A 70 0.69 -1.00 4.91
N THR A 71 1.86 -1.22 4.29
CA THR A 71 2.02 -2.23 3.25
C THR A 71 1.86 -3.64 3.82
N ALA A 72 2.45 -3.94 4.98
CA ALA A 72 2.28 -5.23 5.64
C ALA A 72 0.81 -5.51 5.97
N GLN A 73 0.10 -4.53 6.53
CA GLN A 73 -1.35 -4.65 6.79
C GLN A 73 -2.16 -4.83 5.51
N TYR A 74 -1.78 -4.15 4.44
CA TYR A 74 -2.43 -4.31 3.15
C TYR A 74 -2.23 -5.72 2.57
N VAL A 75 -0.99 -6.25 2.62
CA VAL A 75 -0.66 -7.60 2.13
C VAL A 75 -1.50 -8.66 2.86
N ILE A 76 -1.65 -8.55 4.19
CA ILE A 76 -2.49 -9.47 4.97
C ILE A 76 -3.94 -9.42 4.45
N ARG A 77 -4.53 -8.23 4.33
CA ARG A 77 -5.91 -8.08 3.83
C ARG A 77 -6.08 -8.59 2.39
N LEU A 78 -5.09 -8.38 1.53
CA LEU A 78 -5.09 -8.88 0.16
C LEU A 78 -5.07 -10.42 0.13
N GLN A 79 -4.21 -11.03 0.93
CA GLN A 79 -4.12 -12.49 1.04
C GLN A 79 -5.42 -13.08 1.58
N GLU A 80 -6.02 -12.49 2.62
CA GLU A 80 -7.32 -12.90 3.15
C GLU A 80 -8.42 -12.84 2.08
N ALA A 81 -8.48 -11.72 1.34
CA ALA A 81 -9.47 -11.54 0.26
C ALA A 81 -9.31 -12.55 -0.88
N LEU A 82 -8.08 -12.96 -1.17
CA LEU A 82 -7.77 -13.92 -2.25
C LEU A 82 -7.90 -15.39 -1.81
N THR A 83 -7.88 -15.68 -0.50
CA THR A 83 -7.91 -17.08 0.00
C THR A 83 -9.15 -17.84 -0.44
N ALA A 84 -10.30 -17.18 -0.57
CA ALA A 84 -11.57 -17.79 -0.98
C ALA A 84 -11.79 -17.77 -2.51
N VAL A 85 -10.89 -17.14 -3.27
CA VAL A 85 -11.04 -16.93 -4.71
C VAL A 85 -10.13 -17.92 -5.46
N THR A 86 -10.73 -18.88 -6.14
CA THR A 86 -10.01 -19.92 -6.90
C THR A 86 -9.89 -19.61 -8.39
N ASP A 87 -10.79 -18.78 -8.92
CA ASP A 87 -10.76 -18.36 -10.33
C ASP A 87 -9.76 -17.21 -10.53
N PRO A 88 -8.73 -17.36 -11.39
CA PRO A 88 -7.71 -16.34 -11.58
C PRO A 88 -8.24 -15.03 -12.20
N VAL A 89 -9.35 -15.09 -12.95
CA VAL A 89 -10.00 -13.88 -13.50
C VAL A 89 -10.63 -13.07 -12.37
N GLU A 90 -11.37 -13.72 -11.47
CA GLU A 90 -11.94 -13.05 -10.30
C GLU A 90 -10.83 -12.60 -9.32
N ALA A 91 -9.76 -13.39 -9.15
CA ALA A 91 -8.61 -13.01 -8.32
C ALA A 91 -7.96 -11.73 -8.85
N LEU A 92 -7.80 -11.57 -10.17
CA LEU A 92 -7.30 -10.34 -10.78
C LEU A 92 -8.26 -9.16 -10.55
N ALA A 93 -9.56 -9.39 -10.67
CA ALA A 93 -10.56 -8.36 -10.41
C ALA A 93 -10.53 -7.88 -8.95
N VAL A 94 -10.44 -8.80 -7.99
CA VAL A 94 -10.27 -8.48 -6.55
C VAL A 94 -8.99 -7.70 -6.31
N PHE A 95 -7.87 -8.14 -6.89
CA PHE A 95 -6.58 -7.45 -6.79
C PHE A 95 -6.68 -6.00 -7.28
N VAL A 96 -7.23 -5.78 -8.48
CA VAL A 96 -7.39 -4.45 -9.09
C VAL A 96 -8.27 -3.54 -8.22
N ARG A 97 -9.43 -4.04 -7.76
CA ARG A 97 -10.33 -3.30 -6.87
C ARG A 97 -9.62 -2.85 -5.59
N MET A 98 -8.90 -3.75 -4.96
CA MET A 98 -8.18 -3.45 -3.71
C MET A 98 -7.08 -2.43 -3.92
N GLN A 99 -6.30 -2.54 -5.00
CA GLN A 99 -5.23 -1.59 -5.32
C GLN A 99 -5.79 -0.17 -5.55
N LEU A 100 -6.84 -0.05 -6.34
CA LEU A 100 -7.44 1.26 -6.65
C LEU A 100 -8.13 1.89 -5.44
N ARG A 101 -8.77 1.10 -4.56
CA ARG A 101 -9.33 1.62 -3.31
C ARG A 101 -8.26 2.15 -2.37
N VAL A 102 -7.11 1.48 -2.27
CA VAL A 102 -5.97 1.99 -1.50
C VAL A 102 -5.42 3.28 -2.12
N LEU A 103 -5.33 3.34 -3.45
CA LEU A 103 -4.88 4.55 -4.15
C LEU A 103 -5.85 5.72 -3.94
N ALA A 104 -7.16 5.49 -4.01
CA ALA A 104 -8.19 6.49 -3.75
C ALA A 104 -8.15 7.04 -2.32
N GLY A 105 -7.90 6.16 -1.34
CA GLY A 105 -7.76 6.54 0.07
C GLY A 105 -6.45 7.26 0.42
N ARG A 106 -5.47 7.29 -0.49
CA ARG A 106 -4.20 7.98 -0.28
C ARG A 106 -4.30 9.42 -0.76
N HIS A 107 -4.54 10.36 0.13
CA HIS A 107 -4.43 11.79 -0.18
C HIS A 107 -2.95 12.20 -0.19
N THR A 108 -2.24 11.80 -1.24
CA THR A 108 -0.91 12.35 -1.51
C THR A 108 -1.12 13.60 -2.36
N PRO A 109 -0.58 14.77 -2.00
CA PRO A 109 -0.73 15.98 -2.80
C PRO A 109 -0.31 15.72 -4.24
N PRO A 110 -1.01 16.30 -5.24
CA PRO A 110 -0.59 16.23 -6.64
C PRO A 110 0.85 16.74 -6.75
N GLY A 111 1.75 15.94 -7.34
CA GLY A 111 3.13 16.33 -7.59
C GLY A 111 4.17 15.93 -6.54
N ALA A 112 3.80 15.43 -5.37
CA ALA A 112 4.76 14.87 -4.42
C ALA A 112 5.25 13.50 -4.92
N LYS A 113 6.34 13.52 -5.68
CA LYS A 113 7.06 12.28 -6.00
C LYS A 113 7.81 11.85 -4.74
N LEU A 114 7.39 10.77 -4.11
CA LEU A 114 8.03 10.20 -2.91
C LEU A 114 9.55 10.01 -3.10
N ASN A 115 10.00 9.72 -4.32
CA ASN A 115 11.42 9.64 -4.67
C ASN A 115 12.16 10.98 -4.57
N ALA A 116 11.48 12.12 -4.64
CA ALA A 116 12.08 13.44 -4.45
C ALA A 116 12.12 13.86 -2.96
N LEU A 117 11.41 13.13 -2.09
CA LEU A 117 11.28 13.44 -0.66
C LEU A 117 12.12 12.51 0.22
N LEU A 118 12.65 11.42 -0.34
CA LEU A 118 13.40 10.39 0.36
C LEU A 118 14.83 10.31 -0.16
N SER A 119 15.77 9.94 0.72
CA SER A 119 17.10 9.52 0.28
C SER A 119 17.02 8.29 -0.62
N PRO A 120 18.01 8.05 -1.50
CA PRO A 120 18.03 6.85 -2.36
C PRO A 120 17.92 5.55 -1.56
N GLU A 121 18.53 5.48 -0.38
CA GLU A 121 18.51 4.33 0.52
C GLU A 121 17.13 4.09 1.13
N ALA A 122 16.45 5.16 1.54
CA ALA A 122 15.09 5.08 2.09
C ALA A 122 14.09 4.72 1.00
N TYR A 123 14.25 5.29 -0.20
CA TYR A 123 13.42 4.93 -1.35
C TYR A 123 13.58 3.45 -1.74
N LYS A 124 14.82 2.93 -1.75
CA LYS A 124 15.10 1.52 -2.03
C LYS A 124 14.42 0.60 -1.00
N ARG A 125 14.59 0.87 0.29
CA ARG A 125 13.91 0.11 1.36
C ARG A 125 12.39 0.12 1.18
N MET A 126 11.81 1.27 0.88
CA MET A 126 10.37 1.39 0.63
C MET A 126 9.94 0.58 -0.61
N ALA A 127 10.74 0.57 -1.69
CA ALA A 127 10.45 -0.20 -2.88
C ALA A 127 10.45 -1.71 -2.62
N GLU A 128 11.37 -2.21 -1.81
CA GLU A 128 11.45 -3.63 -1.40
C GLU A 128 10.16 -4.11 -0.69
N HIS A 129 9.43 -3.22 -0.03
CA HIS A 129 8.17 -3.57 0.65
C HIS A 129 6.97 -3.73 -0.31
N VAL A 130 7.10 -3.31 -1.56
CA VAL A 130 6.08 -3.50 -2.60
C VAL A 130 6.19 -4.90 -3.25
N ASP A 131 7.34 -5.56 -3.12
CA ASP A 131 7.61 -6.87 -3.73
C ASP A 131 6.53 -7.93 -3.40
N PRO A 132 6.01 -8.07 -2.17
CA PRO A 132 4.95 -9.04 -1.88
C PRO A 132 3.66 -8.80 -2.66
N ILE A 133 3.32 -7.54 -2.94
CA ILE A 133 2.12 -7.18 -3.72
C ILE A 133 2.34 -7.58 -5.19
N THR A 134 3.51 -7.27 -5.73
CA THR A 134 3.92 -7.63 -7.09
C THR A 134 3.99 -9.14 -7.27
N ALA A 135 4.50 -9.87 -6.26
CA ALA A 135 4.53 -11.32 -6.26
C ALA A 135 3.13 -11.95 -6.30
N GLN A 136 2.16 -11.35 -5.59
CA GLN A 136 0.76 -11.80 -5.63
C GLN A 136 0.15 -11.61 -7.02
N LEU A 137 0.36 -10.45 -7.66
CA LEU A 137 -0.08 -10.21 -9.05
C LEU A 137 0.54 -11.23 -10.01
N ARG A 138 1.83 -11.49 -9.87
CA ARG A 138 2.54 -12.50 -10.66
C ARG A 138 1.90 -13.88 -10.54
N THR A 139 1.59 -14.31 -9.33
CA THR A 139 0.92 -15.60 -9.08
C THR A 139 -0.43 -15.67 -9.79
N ILE A 140 -1.25 -14.62 -9.70
CA ILE A 140 -2.56 -14.55 -10.34
C ILE A 140 -2.44 -14.65 -11.86
N LEU A 141 -1.54 -13.86 -12.47
CA LEU A 141 -1.34 -13.86 -13.93
C LEU A 141 -0.80 -15.20 -14.41
N THR A 142 0.19 -15.79 -13.71
CA THR A 142 0.74 -17.11 -14.04
C THR A 142 -0.34 -18.17 -14.05
N GLU A 143 -1.23 -18.16 -13.05
CA GLU A 143 -2.34 -19.14 -12.98
C GLU A 143 -3.38 -18.90 -14.08
N GLY A 144 -3.69 -17.63 -14.40
CA GLY A 144 -4.60 -17.29 -15.50
C GLY A 144 -4.10 -17.73 -16.87
N ILE A 145 -2.80 -17.58 -17.12
CA ILE A 145 -2.13 -18.09 -18.35
C ILE A 145 -2.16 -19.62 -18.37
N ARG A 146 -1.74 -20.26 -17.26
CA ARG A 146 -1.69 -21.73 -17.16
C ARG A 146 -3.06 -22.38 -17.40
N THR A 147 -4.14 -21.74 -16.97
CA THR A 147 -5.51 -22.22 -17.17
C THR A 147 -6.13 -21.83 -18.52
N GLY A 148 -5.41 -21.05 -19.33
CA GLY A 148 -5.88 -20.57 -20.63
C GLY A 148 -6.97 -19.49 -20.55
N GLN A 149 -7.16 -18.88 -19.39
CA GLN A 149 -8.14 -17.82 -19.17
C GLN A 149 -7.58 -16.43 -19.49
N MET A 150 -6.27 -16.30 -19.56
CA MET A 150 -5.55 -15.08 -19.94
C MET A 150 -4.63 -15.34 -21.14
N VAL A 151 -4.18 -14.26 -21.80
CA VAL A 151 -3.25 -14.33 -22.94
C VAL A 151 -1.96 -15.02 -22.53
N ASP A 152 -1.42 -15.86 -23.43
CA ASP A 152 -0.13 -16.54 -23.26
C ASP A 152 0.99 -15.55 -23.63
N GLU A 153 1.33 -14.69 -22.68
CA GLU A 153 2.35 -13.65 -22.79
C GLU A 153 3.32 -13.72 -21.60
N ASP A 154 4.47 -13.10 -21.74
CA ASP A 154 5.49 -13.08 -20.68
C ASP A 154 4.99 -12.35 -19.43
N VAL A 155 4.88 -13.07 -18.31
CA VAL A 155 4.47 -12.53 -17.01
C VAL A 155 5.40 -11.42 -16.54
N ASP A 156 6.69 -11.47 -16.88
CA ASP A 156 7.66 -10.41 -16.53
C ASP A 156 7.39 -9.10 -17.28
N VAL A 157 6.65 -9.15 -18.37
CA VAL A 157 6.15 -8.00 -19.12
C VAL A 157 4.77 -7.58 -18.64
N LEU A 158 3.86 -8.53 -18.39
CA LEU A 158 2.49 -8.23 -17.97
C LEU A 158 2.43 -7.57 -16.59
N VAL A 159 3.22 -8.03 -15.62
CA VAL A 159 3.23 -7.50 -14.25
C VAL A 159 3.52 -5.99 -14.22
N PRO A 160 4.61 -5.46 -14.80
CA PRO A 160 4.85 -4.03 -14.81
C PRO A 160 3.80 -3.25 -15.61
N MET A 161 3.24 -3.79 -16.69
CA MET A 161 2.18 -3.14 -17.47
C MET A 161 0.91 -2.96 -16.65
N VAL A 162 0.43 -4.03 -16.00
CA VAL A 162 -0.74 -3.96 -15.10
C VAL A 162 -0.46 -3.02 -13.93
N THR A 163 0.72 -3.10 -13.32
CA THR A 163 1.10 -2.22 -12.21
C THR A 163 1.09 -0.75 -12.64
N ALA A 164 1.60 -0.43 -13.84
CA ALA A 164 1.58 0.93 -14.37
C ALA A 164 0.15 1.47 -14.57
N CYS A 165 -0.78 0.63 -15.05
CA CYS A 165 -2.19 1.00 -15.18
C CYS A 165 -2.83 1.33 -13.82
N LEU A 166 -2.40 0.66 -12.74
CA LEU A 166 -2.94 0.84 -11.39
C LEU A 166 -2.25 1.95 -10.58
N ALA A 167 -1.17 2.54 -11.11
CA ALA A 167 -0.41 3.59 -10.44
C ALA A 167 -0.95 5.01 -10.69
N SER A 168 -1.83 5.19 -11.70
CA SER A 168 -2.37 6.51 -12.05
C SER A 168 -3.48 6.93 -11.10
N ARG A 169 -3.29 8.06 -10.42
CA ARG A 169 -4.34 8.69 -9.59
C ARG A 169 -5.52 9.17 -10.40
N GLU A 170 -5.31 9.55 -11.65
CA GLU A 170 -6.37 10.02 -12.55
C GLU A 170 -7.50 9.00 -12.70
N VAL A 171 -7.22 7.73 -12.48
CA VAL A 171 -8.23 6.65 -12.48
C VAL A 171 -9.21 6.76 -11.32
N VAL A 172 -8.77 7.31 -10.17
CA VAL A 172 -9.54 7.39 -8.93
C VAL A 172 -9.88 8.81 -8.50
N ASP A 173 -9.21 9.81 -9.04
CA ASP A 173 -9.50 11.24 -8.82
C ASP A 173 -10.60 11.71 -9.81
N VAL A 174 -11.75 11.03 -9.79
CA VAL A 174 -12.89 11.33 -10.67
C VAL A 174 -13.95 12.13 -9.91
N GLU A 175 -14.52 13.15 -10.58
CA GLU A 175 -15.74 13.80 -10.10
C GLU A 175 -16.92 12.85 -10.37
N GLY A 176 -17.33 12.06 -9.36
CA GLY A 176 -18.46 11.16 -9.51
C GLY A 176 -18.34 9.86 -8.69
N ASP A 177 -18.89 8.79 -9.26
CA ASP A 177 -18.94 7.48 -8.61
C ASP A 177 -17.59 6.75 -8.70
N LEU A 178 -16.86 6.71 -7.60
CA LEU A 178 -15.59 6.02 -7.47
C LEU A 178 -15.72 4.52 -7.75
N ASP A 179 -16.80 3.86 -7.30
CA ASP A 179 -16.98 2.43 -7.52
C ASP A 179 -17.20 2.14 -9.01
N ALA A 180 -17.93 2.98 -9.73
CA ALA A 180 -18.11 2.86 -11.17
C ALA A 180 -16.77 3.05 -11.92
N ALA A 181 -15.93 4.00 -11.50
CA ALA A 181 -14.59 4.20 -12.06
C ALA A 181 -13.68 2.98 -11.82
N ILE A 182 -13.68 2.44 -10.60
CA ILE A 182 -12.93 1.22 -10.25
C ILE A 182 -13.39 0.04 -11.11
N GLU A 183 -14.70 -0.20 -11.27
CA GLU A 183 -15.20 -1.30 -12.09
C GLU A 183 -14.87 -1.12 -13.57
N THR A 184 -14.78 0.12 -14.05
CA THR A 184 -14.31 0.40 -15.40
C THR A 184 -12.84 0.04 -15.57
N ALA A 185 -11.99 0.38 -14.59
CA ALA A 185 -10.59 -0.01 -14.59
C ALA A 185 -10.40 -1.54 -14.48
N VAL A 186 -11.22 -2.22 -13.68
CA VAL A 186 -11.24 -3.69 -13.61
C VAL A 186 -11.50 -4.26 -15.00
N ARG A 187 -12.59 -3.84 -15.68
CA ARG A 187 -12.89 -4.33 -17.03
C ARG A 187 -11.78 -4.03 -18.04
N PHE A 188 -11.14 -2.86 -17.92
CA PHE A 188 -10.00 -2.48 -18.77
C PHE A 188 -8.82 -3.46 -18.57
N VAL A 189 -8.41 -3.69 -17.33
CA VAL A 189 -7.28 -4.58 -17.01
C VAL A 189 -7.59 -6.01 -17.46
N LEU A 190 -8.79 -6.53 -17.18
CA LEU A 190 -9.19 -7.86 -17.60
C LEU A 190 -9.13 -8.03 -19.14
N ARG A 191 -9.61 -7.04 -19.90
CA ARG A 191 -9.52 -7.06 -21.37
C ARG A 191 -8.06 -6.98 -21.84
N ALA A 192 -7.22 -6.18 -21.17
CA ALA A 192 -5.81 -6.04 -21.52
C ALA A 192 -5.03 -7.36 -21.38
N VAL A 193 -5.44 -8.23 -20.45
CA VAL A 193 -4.87 -9.58 -20.28
C VAL A 193 -5.68 -10.65 -21.05
N GLY A 194 -6.54 -10.25 -21.99
CA GLY A 194 -7.23 -11.14 -22.93
C GLY A 194 -8.52 -11.79 -22.42
N VAL A 195 -9.00 -11.41 -21.24
CA VAL A 195 -10.27 -11.92 -20.70
C VAL A 195 -11.44 -11.28 -21.49
N ARG A 196 -12.35 -12.13 -21.97
CA ARG A 196 -13.60 -11.68 -22.61
C ARG A 196 -14.59 -11.25 -21.52
N VAL A 197 -14.71 -9.95 -21.35
CA VAL A 197 -15.67 -9.35 -20.41
C VAL A 197 -16.91 -8.92 -21.22
N ALA A 198 -18.07 -9.43 -20.80
CA ALA A 198 -19.36 -9.06 -21.40
C ALA A 198 -19.70 -7.58 -21.20
#